data_d23a7b5bc150355236d9707da0844e42
#
_entry.id   d23a7b5bc150355236d9707da0844e42
#
_cell.length_a   1.000
_cell.length_b   1.000
_cell.length_c   1.000
_cell.angle_alpha   90.00
_cell.angle_beta   90.00
_cell.angle_gamma   90.00
#
_symmetry.space_group_name_H-M   'P 1'
#
loop_
_entity.id
_entity.type
_entity.pdbx_description
1 polymer ?
#
loop_
_entity_poly.entity_id
_entity_poly.type
_entity_poly.pdbx_seq_one_letter_code
_entity_poly.pdbx_strand_id
1 'polypeptide(L)'
;MDSIGSLIRQPSEGRGLRPHLPTLPANLRPIDPRELAVKLEATLAIWPLPDQWPVAAPYYREALADVPADLVDMALKHVRTHLKWFPKPCELREPIERLLHQRQRFAAEQSRRQAEHAQQLRERSEWESARAGRADA
;
A
#
# COMPACT_ATOMS: atom_id res chain seq x y z
N MET A 1 -17.23 -7.19 24.42
CA MET A 1 -17.05 -7.19 24.34
C MET A 1 -16.98 -6.93 23.92
N ASP A 2 -16.75 -6.74 24.06
CA ASP A 2 -16.41 -6.50 23.85
C ASP A 2 -16.18 -6.00 23.52
N SER A 3 -16.18 -5.86 23.74
CA SER A 3 -15.78 -5.52 23.63
C SER A 3 -15.46 -5.15 23.23
N ILE A 4 -15.37 -5.18 23.43
CA ILE A 4 -14.86 -4.89 23.26
C ILE A 4 -14.70 -4.34 22.69
N GLY A 5 -14.87 -4.42 22.76
CA GLY A 5 -14.63 -3.93 22.42
C GLY A 5 -14.44 -3.25 21.96
N SER A 6 -14.52 -3.21 22.11
CA SER A 6 -14.13 -2.68 21.88
C SER A 6 -13.69 -2.13 21.55
N LEU A 7 -13.62 -2.27 21.75
CA LEU A 7 -12.96 -1.90 21.62
C LEU A 7 -12.56 -1.48 21.02
N ILE A 8 -12.75 -1.64 21.14
CA ILE A 8 -12.13 -1.28 20.68
C ILE A 8 -11.99 -0.72 20.06
N ARG A 9 -12.11 -0.65 20.20
CA ARG A 9 -11.75 0.04 19.74
C ARG A 9 -11.44 0.71 19.39
N GLN A 10 -11.29 0.89 19.57
CA GLN A 10 -10.77 1.59 19.45
C GLN A 10 -10.43 2.18 19.16
N PRO A 11 -10.59 2.14 19.42
CA PRO A 11 -9.92 2.90 19.16
C PRO A 11 -9.77 3.55 18.74
N SER A 12 -9.81 3.71 18.75
CA SER A 12 -9.37 4.40 18.42
C SER A 12 -9.05 4.99 18.39
N GLU A 13 -9.19 4.88 18.73
CA GLU A 13 -8.58 5.52 18.98
C GLU A 13 -7.79 5.98 18.65
N GLY A 14 -7.78 5.48 18.54
CA GLY A 14 -6.42 5.96 18.31
C GLY A 14 -6.26 7.04 17.37
N ARG A 15 -7.24 7.37 16.83
CA ARG A 15 -7.19 8.38 16.12
C ARG A 15 -6.35 9.46 16.24
N GLY A 16 -6.28 10.34 15.95
CA GLY A 16 -5.50 11.50 16.20
C GLY A 16 -4.18 11.32 16.92
N LEU A 17 -3.96 10.17 17.44
CA LEU A 17 -2.73 9.88 18.16
C LEU A 17 -1.51 9.79 17.27
N ARG A 18 -1.74 9.69 15.97
CA ARG A 18 -0.63 9.59 15.01
C ARG A 18 -0.82 10.54 13.84
N PRO A 19 -1.04 11.84 14.11
CA PRO A 19 -1.28 12.78 13.02
C PRO A 19 -0.10 12.96 12.09
N HIS A 20 1.10 12.61 12.54
CA HIS A 20 2.32 12.77 11.76
C HIS A 20 2.63 11.56 10.87
N LEU A 21 1.88 10.45 11.03
CA LEU A 21 2.11 9.30 10.18
C LEU A 21 1.47 9.53 8.82
N PRO A 22 2.24 9.33 7.75
CA PRO A 22 1.70 9.54 6.41
C PRO A 22 0.63 8.50 6.07
N THR A 23 -0.43 8.96 5.43
CA THR A 23 -1.43 8.07 4.87
C THR A 23 -0.96 7.67 3.48
N LEU A 24 -1.03 6.37 3.16
CA LEU A 24 -0.65 5.91 1.84
C LEU A 24 -1.57 6.51 0.79
N PRO A 25 -1.01 6.95 -0.35
CA PRO A 25 -1.83 7.37 -1.48
C PRO A 25 -2.76 6.24 -1.92
N ALA A 26 -3.90 6.61 -2.51
CA ALA A 26 -4.88 5.62 -2.93
C ALA A 26 -4.27 4.56 -3.86
N ASN A 27 -3.35 4.97 -4.75
CA ASN A 27 -2.73 4.06 -5.70
C ASN A 27 -1.63 3.18 -5.11
N LEU A 28 -1.40 3.29 -3.80
CA LEU A 28 -0.46 2.43 -3.07
C LEU A 28 -1.14 1.66 -1.94
N ARG A 29 -2.45 1.81 -1.77
CA ARG A 29 -3.16 1.06 -0.74
C ARG A 29 -3.23 -0.41 -1.15
N PRO A 30 -2.78 -1.32 -0.28
CA PRO A 30 -2.86 -2.74 -0.59
C PRO A 30 -4.30 -3.17 -0.81
N ILE A 31 -4.47 -4.16 -1.68
CA ILE A 31 -5.78 -4.76 -1.92
C ILE A 31 -6.31 -5.37 -0.62
N ASP A 32 -7.64 -5.33 -0.44
CA ASP A 32 -8.28 -6.00 0.68
C ASP A 32 -7.98 -7.50 0.62
N PRO A 33 -7.54 -8.12 1.74
CA PRO A 33 -7.17 -9.54 1.73
C PRO A 33 -8.27 -10.49 1.26
N ARG A 34 -9.53 -10.17 1.56
CA ARG A 34 -10.65 -11.01 1.12
C ARG A 34 -10.86 -10.90 -0.38
N GLU A 35 -10.76 -9.70 -0.90
CA GLU A 35 -10.87 -9.45 -2.33
C GLU A 35 -9.73 -10.17 -3.07
N LEU A 36 -8.52 -10.11 -2.53
CA LEU A 36 -7.38 -10.79 -3.11
C LEU A 36 -7.61 -12.30 -3.17
N ALA A 37 -8.10 -12.89 -2.07
CA ALA A 37 -8.36 -14.32 -2.02
C ALA A 37 -9.35 -14.75 -3.09
N VAL A 38 -10.44 -14.00 -3.25
CA VAL A 38 -11.46 -14.30 -4.25
C VAL A 38 -10.88 -14.22 -5.67
N LYS A 39 -10.13 -13.17 -5.95
CA LYS A 39 -9.55 -12.97 -7.29
C LYS A 39 -8.49 -14.02 -7.62
N LEU A 40 -7.66 -14.38 -6.64
CA LEU A 40 -6.66 -15.43 -6.82
C LEU A 40 -7.32 -16.78 -7.13
N GLU A 41 -8.31 -17.16 -6.33
CA GLU A 41 -9.00 -18.42 -6.54
C GLU A 41 -9.67 -18.47 -7.91
N ALA A 42 -10.31 -17.40 -8.31
CA ALA A 42 -10.97 -17.32 -9.60
C ALA A 42 -9.97 -17.46 -10.75
N THR A 43 -8.81 -16.84 -10.62
CA THR A 43 -7.79 -16.89 -11.68
C THR A 43 -7.10 -18.26 -11.73
N LEU A 44 -6.72 -18.79 -10.56
CA LEU A 44 -6.00 -20.05 -10.50
C LEU A 44 -6.88 -21.25 -10.82
N ALA A 45 -8.19 -21.09 -10.81
CA ALA A 45 -9.14 -22.13 -11.19
C ALA A 45 -9.02 -22.54 -12.66
N ILE A 46 -8.31 -21.75 -13.48
CA ILE A 46 -8.09 -22.06 -14.89
C ILE A 46 -7.20 -23.29 -15.03
N TRP A 47 -6.34 -23.56 -14.07
CA TRP A 47 -5.43 -24.69 -14.07
C TRP A 47 -5.83 -25.70 -13.02
N PRO A 48 -5.44 -26.98 -13.18
CA PRO A 48 -5.60 -27.95 -12.09
C PRO A 48 -4.79 -27.49 -10.87
N LEU A 49 -5.39 -27.55 -9.68
CA LEU A 49 -4.69 -27.18 -8.47
C LEU A 49 -3.62 -28.20 -8.12
N PRO A 50 -2.44 -27.76 -7.66
CA PRO A 50 -1.42 -28.69 -7.17
C PRO A 50 -1.92 -29.47 -5.95
N ASP A 51 -1.38 -30.67 -5.75
CA ASP A 51 -1.78 -31.54 -4.65
C ASP A 51 -1.59 -30.88 -3.28
N GLN A 52 -0.56 -30.04 -3.15
CA GLN A 52 -0.26 -29.38 -1.89
C GLN A 52 -0.77 -27.93 -1.83
N TRP A 53 -1.86 -27.68 -2.55
CA TRP A 53 -2.41 -26.34 -2.62
C TRP A 53 -2.71 -25.71 -1.24
N PRO A 54 -3.29 -26.43 -0.26
CA PRO A 54 -3.55 -25.81 1.04
C PRO A 54 -2.28 -25.28 1.72
N VAL A 55 -1.15 -25.92 1.50
CA VAL A 55 0.14 -25.49 2.04
C VAL A 55 0.69 -24.32 1.25
N ALA A 56 0.50 -24.33 -0.07
CA ALA A 56 1.06 -23.33 -0.96
C ALA A 56 0.24 -22.02 -0.99
N ALA A 57 -1.06 -22.11 -0.78
CA ALA A 57 -1.97 -20.97 -0.92
C ALA A 57 -1.53 -19.70 -0.17
N PRO A 58 -1.05 -19.77 1.08
CA PRO A 58 -0.60 -18.57 1.78
C PRO A 58 0.53 -17.84 1.06
N TYR A 59 1.43 -18.56 0.40
CA TYR A 59 2.54 -17.93 -0.31
C TYR A 59 2.06 -17.16 -1.54
N TYR A 60 1.00 -17.65 -2.18
CA TYR A 60 0.41 -16.96 -3.32
C TYR A 60 -0.27 -15.67 -2.87
N ARG A 61 -0.97 -15.69 -1.74
CA ARG A 61 -1.58 -14.48 -1.19
C ARG A 61 -0.51 -13.48 -0.76
N GLU A 62 0.56 -13.98 -0.15
CA GLU A 62 1.66 -13.13 0.31
C GLU A 62 2.32 -12.38 -0.85
N ALA A 63 2.43 -13.02 -2.01
CA ALA A 63 3.08 -12.43 -3.18
C ALA A 63 2.40 -11.14 -3.62
N LEU A 64 1.09 -10.99 -3.38
CA LEU A 64 0.33 -9.82 -3.80
C LEU A 64 -0.31 -9.05 -2.65
N ALA A 65 0.03 -9.40 -1.41
CA ALA A 65 -0.63 -8.81 -0.24
C ALA A 65 -0.39 -7.30 -0.11
N ASP A 66 0.74 -6.82 -0.58
CA ASP A 66 1.10 -5.40 -0.51
C ASP A 66 0.78 -4.63 -1.78
N VAL A 67 0.10 -5.26 -2.73
CA VAL A 67 -0.13 -4.70 -4.07
C VAL A 67 -1.52 -4.06 -4.14
N PRO A 68 -1.63 -2.85 -4.73
CA PRO A 68 -2.94 -2.22 -4.94
C PRO A 68 -3.82 -3.04 -5.87
N ALA A 69 -5.14 -2.92 -5.69
CA ALA A 69 -6.12 -3.75 -6.40
C ALA A 69 -5.99 -3.68 -7.92
N ASP A 70 -5.74 -2.50 -8.47
CA ASP A 70 -5.62 -2.36 -9.93
C ASP A 70 -4.41 -3.08 -10.48
N LEU A 71 -3.29 -3.09 -9.74
CA LEU A 71 -2.10 -3.83 -10.15
C LEU A 71 -2.29 -5.33 -9.96
N VAL A 72 -3.05 -5.73 -8.95
CA VAL A 72 -3.42 -7.15 -8.80
C VAL A 72 -4.20 -7.61 -10.02
N ASP A 73 -5.18 -6.83 -10.47
CA ASP A 73 -5.94 -7.16 -11.67
C ASP A 73 -5.04 -7.29 -12.91
N MET A 74 -4.08 -6.40 -13.06
CA MET A 74 -3.12 -6.46 -14.17
C MET A 74 -2.27 -7.73 -14.08
N ALA A 75 -1.77 -8.06 -12.90
CA ALA A 75 -0.94 -9.24 -12.70
C ALA A 75 -1.70 -10.52 -13.03
N LEU A 76 -2.92 -10.62 -12.53
CA LEU A 76 -3.75 -11.81 -12.77
C LEU A 76 -4.15 -11.94 -14.22
N LYS A 77 -4.44 -10.82 -14.89
CA LYS A 77 -4.75 -10.83 -16.31
C LYS A 77 -3.54 -11.28 -17.12
N HIS A 78 -2.37 -10.78 -16.78
CA HIS A 78 -1.13 -11.19 -17.46
C HIS A 78 -0.91 -12.69 -17.36
N VAL A 79 -1.07 -13.24 -16.16
CA VAL A 79 -0.89 -14.66 -15.91
C VAL A 79 -1.88 -15.49 -16.74
N ARG A 80 -3.17 -15.09 -16.74
CA ARG A 80 -4.20 -15.80 -17.50
C ARG A 80 -3.93 -15.82 -18.99
N THR A 81 -3.33 -14.75 -19.50
CA THR A 81 -3.19 -14.59 -20.95
C THR A 81 -1.84 -15.08 -21.48
N HIS A 82 -0.83 -15.19 -20.62
CA HIS A 82 0.53 -15.50 -21.08
C HIS A 82 1.10 -16.81 -20.60
N LEU A 83 0.61 -17.36 -19.48
CA LEU A 83 1.18 -18.59 -18.94
C LEU A 83 0.35 -19.79 -19.32
N LYS A 84 1.06 -20.88 -19.68
CA LYS A 84 0.45 -22.16 -20.05
C LYS A 84 0.42 -23.13 -18.88
N TRP A 85 1.19 -22.84 -17.84
CA TRP A 85 1.31 -23.71 -16.66
C TRP A 85 0.82 -22.97 -15.43
N PHE A 86 0.58 -23.73 -14.36
CA PHE A 86 0.19 -23.15 -13.08
C PHE A 86 1.28 -22.19 -12.62
N PRO A 87 0.94 -20.90 -12.36
CA PRO A 87 1.96 -19.90 -12.05
C PRO A 87 2.59 -20.11 -10.68
N LYS A 88 3.84 -19.67 -10.55
CA LYS A 88 4.53 -19.61 -9.27
C LYS A 88 4.25 -18.26 -8.62
N PRO A 89 4.40 -18.16 -7.27
CA PRO A 89 4.18 -16.86 -6.62
C PRO A 89 4.97 -15.70 -7.22
N CYS A 90 6.23 -15.94 -7.59
CA CYS A 90 7.06 -14.90 -8.21
C CYS A 90 6.51 -14.46 -9.57
N GLU A 91 5.87 -15.37 -10.29
CA GLU A 91 5.30 -15.06 -11.60
C GLU A 91 4.06 -14.18 -11.48
N LEU A 92 3.39 -14.20 -10.32
CA LEU A 92 2.28 -13.30 -10.07
C LEU A 92 2.74 -11.87 -9.86
N ARG A 93 3.90 -11.69 -9.25
CA ARG A 93 4.41 -10.37 -8.91
C ARG A 93 5.21 -9.73 -10.04
N GLU A 94 5.90 -10.55 -10.82
CA GLU A 94 6.81 -10.07 -11.86
C GLU A 94 6.19 -9.04 -12.81
N PRO A 95 4.97 -9.25 -13.34
CA PRO A 95 4.41 -8.31 -14.31
C PRO A 95 4.17 -6.91 -13.77
N ILE A 96 4.01 -6.76 -12.45
CA ILE A 96 3.66 -5.47 -11.87
C ILE A 96 4.75 -4.90 -10.97
N GLU A 97 5.85 -5.60 -10.80
CA GLU A 97 6.93 -5.17 -9.89
C GLU A 97 7.45 -3.79 -10.26
N ARG A 98 7.70 -3.57 -11.55
CA ARG A 98 8.22 -2.30 -12.01
C ARG A 98 7.24 -1.15 -11.77
N LEU A 99 5.96 -1.39 -12.06
CA LEU A 99 4.93 -0.36 -11.87
C LEU A 99 4.75 -0.03 -10.39
N LEU A 100 4.79 -1.05 -9.54
CA LEU A 100 4.68 -0.84 -8.10
C LEU A 100 5.85 0.01 -7.58
N HIS A 101 7.06 -0.31 -8.01
CA HIS A 101 8.24 0.45 -7.63
C HIS A 101 8.17 1.90 -8.13
N GLN A 102 7.65 2.12 -9.34
CA GLN A 102 7.47 3.47 -9.86
C GLN A 102 6.52 4.28 -9.00
N ARG A 103 5.41 3.68 -8.59
CA ARG A 103 4.45 4.34 -7.71
C ARG A 103 5.06 4.67 -6.35
N GLN A 104 5.83 3.74 -5.80
CA GLN A 104 6.50 3.95 -4.52
C GLN A 104 7.51 5.08 -4.58
N ARG A 105 8.31 5.12 -5.65
CA ARG A 105 9.30 6.19 -5.83
C ARG A 105 8.62 7.54 -6.02
N PHE A 106 7.53 7.58 -6.79
CA PHE A 106 6.80 8.82 -6.99
C PHE A 106 6.23 9.34 -5.66
N ALA A 107 5.62 8.47 -4.88
CA ALA A 107 5.06 8.84 -3.58
C ALA A 107 6.14 9.33 -2.62
N ALA A 108 7.29 8.67 -2.60
CA ALA A 108 8.41 9.08 -1.75
C ALA A 108 8.91 10.47 -2.15
N GLU A 109 9.01 10.73 -3.46
CA GLU A 109 9.44 12.02 -3.96
C GLU A 109 8.45 13.12 -3.61
N GLN A 110 7.15 12.84 -3.71
CA GLN A 110 6.11 13.79 -3.33
C GLN A 110 6.17 14.11 -1.84
N SER A 111 6.36 13.09 -1.00
CA SER A 111 6.47 13.27 0.44
C SER A 111 7.68 14.15 0.78
N ARG A 112 8.81 13.91 0.11
CA ARG A 112 10.02 14.68 0.33
C ARG A 112 9.81 16.15 -0.04
N ARG A 113 9.18 16.40 -1.19
CA ARG A 113 8.89 17.77 -1.63
C ARG A 113 7.97 18.49 -0.67
N GLN A 114 6.95 17.79 -0.17
CA GLN A 114 6.02 18.35 0.78
C GLN A 114 6.72 18.72 2.11
N ALA A 115 7.62 17.83 2.56
CA ALA A 115 8.38 18.07 3.78
C ALA A 115 9.32 19.27 3.62
N GLU A 116 9.98 19.39 2.47
CA GLU A 116 10.85 20.53 2.19
C GLU A 116 10.07 21.83 2.13
N HIS A 117 8.91 21.80 1.48
CA HIS A 117 8.07 22.97 1.39
C HIS A 117 7.58 23.42 2.77
N ALA A 118 7.15 22.47 3.60
CA ALA A 118 6.70 22.76 4.95
C ALA A 118 7.84 23.38 5.78
N GLN A 119 9.05 22.85 5.61
CA GLN A 119 10.21 23.38 6.31
C GLN A 119 10.52 24.81 5.86
N GLN A 120 10.46 25.06 4.57
CA GLN A 120 10.69 26.40 4.03
C GLN A 120 9.68 27.41 4.58
N LEU A 121 8.42 26.98 4.67
CA LEU A 121 7.38 27.85 5.23
C LEU A 121 7.64 28.16 6.71
N ARG A 122 8.09 27.16 7.48
CA ARG A 122 8.43 27.36 8.89
C ARG A 122 9.59 28.32 9.04
N GLU A 123 10.64 28.13 8.26
CA GLU A 123 11.83 28.99 8.31
C GLU A 123 11.47 30.42 7.94
N ARG A 124 10.64 30.59 6.93
CA ARG A 124 10.19 31.90 6.51
C ARG A 124 9.37 32.59 7.62
N SER A 125 8.47 31.83 8.25
CA SER A 125 7.66 32.35 9.33
C SER A 125 8.51 32.77 10.52
N GLU A 126 9.51 31.95 10.87
CA GLU A 126 10.45 32.27 11.94
C GLU A 126 11.25 33.54 11.63
N TRP A 127 11.71 33.64 10.39
CA TRP A 127 12.46 34.81 9.96
C TRP A 127 11.60 36.08 10.01
N GLU A 128 10.37 36.01 9.56
CA GLU A 128 9.45 37.14 9.61
C GLU A 128 9.12 37.54 11.04
N SER A 129 8.94 36.56 11.92
CA SER A 129 8.71 36.83 13.36
C SER A 129 9.91 37.50 14.00
N ALA A 130 11.11 37.01 13.70
CA ALA A 130 12.33 37.59 14.23
C ALA A 130 12.52 39.03 13.73
N ARG A 131 12.21 39.26 12.46
CA ARG A 131 12.30 40.59 11.87
C ARG A 131 11.30 41.54 12.49
N ALA A 132 10.07 41.12 12.73
CA ALA A 132 9.05 41.93 13.37
C ALA A 132 9.44 42.29 14.80
N GLY A 133 10.01 41.29 15.51
CA GLY A 133 10.49 41.54 16.88
C GLY A 133 11.62 42.56 16.93
N ARG A 134 12.51 42.55 15.97
CA ARG A 134 13.58 43.54 15.89
C ARG A 134 13.05 44.93 15.53
N ALA A 135 12.03 44.97 14.66
CA ALA A 135 11.43 46.24 14.28
C ALA A 135 10.72 46.92 15.47
N ASP A 136 10.17 46.10 16.36
CA ASP A 136 9.46 46.61 17.55
C ASP A 136 10.42 47.04 18.65
N ALA A 137 11.64 46.61 18.60
CA ALA A 137 12.65 47.01 19.56
C ALA A 137 13.26 48.36 19.18
#